data_8dd3d2b193b7c7eb12b13d691135339d
#
_entry.id   8dd3d2b193b7c7eb12b13d691135339d
#
_cell.length_a   1.000
_cell.length_b   1.000
_cell.length_c   1.000
_cell.angle_alpha   90.00
_cell.angle_beta   90.00
_cell.angle_gamma   90.00
#
_symmetry.space_group_name_H-M   'P 1'
#
loop_
_entity.id
_entity.type
_entity.pdbx_description
1 polymer ?
#
loop_
_entity_poly.entity_id
_entity_poly.type
_entity_poly.pdbx_seq_one_letter_code
_entity_poly.pdbx_strand_id
1 'polypeptide(L)'
;MGTVTWMLMLSLGAGPAKEWPGDDVPLPLAVRTPEDLAFKVVAERSYLEFNLMASGKLAYDRGDMATAADRFERLLSLKDLSPDVALVVRPLAEDARRRAGGSRVAAPEGSVPAQPQAPKPVLASVRGLIAGGGDLGPGGTVVWLTRTDAPSPRPRGVERTVFQRGKQFIPRILAVPVGSTVHFRNDDEVFHNVFSLTRPNDFDLGLYRSGESRDKTFRTPGPVNLLCNIHSSMVGYVYVVDTPYYAQADASGSWSVRNVPFGEYQLRAWHESSVEPVKRSISVKAETVNVPQLTVNSDRPPVTFVPDKAGKPRQTQLGY
;
A
#
# COMPACT_ATOMS: atom_id res chain seq x y z
N MET A 1 25.73 28.87 -5.25
CA MET A 1 24.96 29.74 -4.35
C MET A 1 23.54 29.23 -4.34
N GLY A 2 23.05 28.72 -3.23
CA GLY A 2 21.70 28.16 -3.06
C GLY A 2 21.67 27.36 -1.78
N THR A 3 21.73 28.03 -0.65
CA THR A 3 21.46 27.47 0.68
C THR A 3 19.99 27.07 0.72
N VAL A 4 19.70 25.78 0.57
CA VAL A 4 18.37 25.24 0.79
C VAL A 4 18.09 25.28 2.29
N THR A 5 17.21 26.20 2.67
CA THR A 5 16.76 26.44 4.05
C THR A 5 15.96 25.24 4.55
N TRP A 6 16.60 24.30 5.21
CA TRP A 6 16.00 23.09 5.83
C TRP A 6 15.42 23.36 7.24
N MET A 7 15.30 24.62 7.63
CA MET A 7 14.96 25.00 9.02
C MET A 7 13.46 25.05 9.35
N LEU A 8 12.56 24.68 8.44
CA LEU A 8 11.10 24.94 8.61
C LEU A 8 10.22 23.69 8.75
N MET A 9 10.79 22.50 9.00
CA MET A 9 9.95 21.28 9.17
C MET A 9 10.04 20.59 10.54
N LEU A 10 10.58 21.22 11.55
CA LEU A 10 10.71 20.64 12.89
C LEU A 10 9.57 21.02 13.87
N SER A 11 8.54 21.75 13.43
CA SER A 11 7.45 22.21 14.31
C SER A 11 6.08 21.64 14.00
N LEU A 12 5.94 20.59 13.20
CA LEU A 12 4.66 19.93 12.97
C LEU A 12 4.50 18.75 13.90
N GLY A 13 3.48 18.85 14.75
CA GLY A 13 3.11 18.02 15.86
C GLY A 13 3.23 16.50 15.67
N ALA A 14 3.44 15.81 16.79
CA ALA A 14 3.57 14.37 16.92
C ALA A 14 2.38 13.60 16.31
N GLY A 15 2.48 13.26 15.04
CA GLY A 15 1.70 12.19 14.42
C GLY A 15 2.28 10.82 14.82
N PRO A 16 1.51 9.72 14.76
CA PRO A 16 1.99 8.40 15.12
C PRO A 16 3.22 8.02 14.31
N ALA A 17 4.25 7.51 15.01
CA ALA A 17 5.55 7.18 14.44
C ALA A 17 5.41 6.24 13.23
N LYS A 18 5.82 6.71 12.06
CA LYS A 18 6.10 5.83 10.93
C LYS A 18 7.28 4.94 11.29
N GLU A 19 7.13 3.62 11.16
CA GLU A 19 8.28 2.74 11.06
C GLU A 19 9.05 3.13 9.80
N TRP A 20 10.27 3.59 9.97
CA TRP A 20 11.15 3.92 8.86
C TRP A 20 11.73 2.63 8.27
N PRO A 21 11.86 2.50 6.95
CA PRO A 21 12.65 1.42 6.39
C PRO A 21 14.08 1.49 6.95
N GLY A 22 14.72 0.34 7.15
CA GLY A 22 16.08 0.28 7.69
C GLY A 22 17.07 1.13 6.90
N ASP A 23 18.17 1.53 7.53
CA ASP A 23 19.19 2.44 7.01
C ASP A 23 19.82 1.99 5.67
N ASP A 24 19.64 0.73 5.29
CA ASP A 24 20.30 0.08 4.17
C ASP A 24 19.38 -0.17 2.95
N VAL A 25 18.18 0.48 2.89
CA VAL A 25 17.31 0.33 1.72
C VAL A 25 17.72 1.34 0.63
N PRO A 26 18.38 0.90 -0.45
CA PRO A 26 18.77 1.79 -1.53
C PRO A 26 17.54 2.33 -2.26
N LEU A 27 17.60 3.60 -2.68
CA LEU A 27 16.58 4.19 -3.52
C LEU A 27 16.56 3.48 -4.88
N PRO A 28 15.40 3.04 -5.39
CA PRO A 28 15.30 2.35 -6.67
C PRO A 28 15.37 3.36 -7.84
N LEU A 29 16.53 4.01 -8.01
CA LEU A 29 16.78 4.92 -9.12
C LEU A 29 17.40 4.15 -10.29
N ALA A 30 16.76 4.23 -11.45
CA ALA A 30 17.32 3.67 -12.69
C ALA A 30 18.51 4.53 -13.13
N VAL A 31 19.71 3.92 -13.18
CA VAL A 31 20.92 4.57 -13.65
C VAL A 31 21.12 4.25 -15.12
N ARG A 32 21.10 5.26 -15.99
CA ARG A 32 21.29 5.13 -17.45
C ARG A 32 22.46 5.96 -17.95
N THR A 33 22.83 7.02 -17.24
CA THR A 33 23.93 7.94 -17.60
C THR A 33 24.86 8.15 -16.42
N PRO A 34 26.09 8.68 -16.64
CA PRO A 34 26.98 9.09 -15.56
C PRO A 34 26.36 10.14 -14.63
N GLU A 35 25.53 11.04 -15.18
CA GLU A 35 24.79 12.05 -14.42
C GLU A 35 23.72 11.40 -13.51
N ASP A 36 23.01 10.39 -14.02
CA ASP A 36 22.05 9.61 -13.23
C ASP A 36 22.76 8.91 -12.06
N LEU A 37 23.99 8.37 -12.30
CA LEU A 37 24.78 7.74 -11.25
C LEU A 37 25.18 8.77 -10.19
N ALA A 38 25.66 9.95 -10.59
CA ALA A 38 26.02 11.01 -9.67
C ALA A 38 24.82 11.47 -8.84
N PHE A 39 23.67 11.66 -9.49
CA PHE A 39 22.43 12.01 -8.81
C PHE A 39 21.99 10.91 -7.82
N LYS A 40 22.06 9.65 -8.22
CA LYS A 40 21.72 8.50 -7.36
C LYS A 40 22.60 8.49 -6.10
N VAL A 41 23.90 8.62 -6.24
CA VAL A 41 24.85 8.64 -5.10
C VAL A 41 24.53 9.77 -4.13
N VAL A 42 24.23 10.98 -4.63
CA VAL A 42 23.85 12.12 -3.78
C VAL A 42 22.51 11.88 -3.09
N ALA A 43 21.53 11.33 -3.81
CA ALA A 43 20.20 11.05 -3.27
C ALA A 43 20.23 9.96 -2.19
N GLU A 44 20.93 8.86 -2.43
CA GLU A 44 21.12 7.77 -1.44
C GLU A 44 21.82 8.27 -0.19
N ARG A 45 22.84 9.11 -0.35
CA ARG A 45 23.55 9.74 0.75
C ARG A 45 22.65 10.65 1.58
N SER A 46 21.90 11.57 0.93
CA SER A 46 20.98 12.46 1.61
C SER A 46 19.88 11.69 2.35
N TYR A 47 19.43 10.59 1.77
CA TYR A 47 18.48 9.68 2.40
C TYR A 47 19.05 9.01 3.66
N LEU A 48 20.30 8.53 3.59
CA LEU A 48 21.00 7.93 4.73
C LEU A 48 21.21 8.94 5.86
N GLU A 49 21.69 10.15 5.56
CA GLU A 49 21.87 11.23 6.53
C GLU A 49 20.54 11.58 7.24
N PHE A 50 19.45 11.71 6.45
CA PHE A 50 18.13 11.99 6.99
C PHE A 50 17.62 10.86 7.89
N ASN A 51 17.77 9.61 7.48
CA ASN A 51 17.30 8.46 8.26
C ASN A 51 18.06 8.29 9.57
N LEU A 52 19.40 8.43 9.55
CA LEU A 52 20.20 8.35 10.77
C LEU A 52 19.85 9.49 11.74
N MET A 53 19.62 10.69 11.25
CA MET A 53 19.21 11.82 12.07
C MET A 53 17.81 11.59 12.66
N ALA A 54 16.84 11.22 11.84
CA ALA A 54 15.43 11.04 12.26
C ALA A 54 15.30 9.87 13.23
N SER A 55 15.92 8.71 12.95
CA SER A 55 15.88 7.54 13.83
C SER A 55 16.62 7.77 15.14
N GLY A 56 17.77 8.45 15.08
CA GLY A 56 18.51 8.86 16.27
C GLY A 56 17.72 9.80 17.17
N LYS A 57 17.09 10.83 16.59
CA LYS A 57 16.22 11.76 17.33
C LYS A 57 14.99 11.06 17.95
N LEU A 58 14.37 10.17 17.20
CA LEU A 58 13.22 9.40 17.70
C LEU A 58 13.61 8.50 18.88
N ALA A 59 14.76 7.80 18.80
CA ALA A 59 15.28 6.99 19.89
C ALA A 59 15.60 7.86 21.12
N TYR A 60 16.21 9.01 20.91
CA TYR A 60 16.53 9.97 21.97
C TYR A 60 15.28 10.45 22.71
N ASP A 61 14.24 10.85 21.99
CA ASP A 61 12.97 11.34 22.55
C ASP A 61 12.21 10.24 23.33
N ARG A 62 12.40 8.98 22.94
CA ARG A 62 11.83 7.81 23.63
C ARG A 62 12.65 7.33 24.86
N GLY A 63 13.81 7.92 25.09
CA GLY A 63 14.71 7.51 26.15
C GLY A 63 15.59 6.29 25.84
N ASP A 64 15.56 5.78 24.61
CA ASP A 64 16.46 4.71 24.14
C ASP A 64 17.83 5.32 23.75
N MET A 65 18.61 5.61 24.80
CA MET A 65 19.86 6.35 24.65
C MET A 65 20.94 5.51 23.96
N ALA A 66 20.89 4.18 24.06
CA ALA A 66 21.85 3.32 23.39
C ALA A 66 21.68 3.37 21.87
N THR A 67 20.44 3.21 21.39
CA THR A 67 20.13 3.34 19.97
C THR A 67 20.35 4.77 19.46
N ALA A 68 20.00 5.79 20.25
CA ALA A 68 20.25 7.18 19.89
C ALA A 68 21.73 7.46 19.69
N ALA A 69 22.60 7.00 20.61
CA ALA A 69 24.04 7.16 20.51
C ALA A 69 24.59 6.48 19.25
N ASP A 70 24.20 5.22 18.99
CA ASP A 70 24.62 4.47 17.78
C ASP A 70 24.27 5.24 16.49
N ARG A 71 23.03 5.70 16.35
CA ARG A 71 22.56 6.41 15.16
C ARG A 71 23.28 7.74 14.94
N PHE A 72 23.43 8.52 15.99
CA PHE A 72 24.13 9.80 15.90
C PHE A 72 25.64 9.62 15.65
N GLU A 73 26.29 8.60 16.19
CA GLU A 73 27.69 8.29 15.92
C GLU A 73 27.91 7.84 14.47
N ARG A 74 27.03 6.98 13.95
CA ARG A 74 27.06 6.59 12.53
C ARG A 74 26.88 7.80 11.62
N LEU A 75 25.95 8.71 11.96
CA LEU A 75 25.76 9.96 11.20
C LEU A 75 27.02 10.82 11.23
N LEU A 76 27.63 11.01 12.40
CA LEU A 76 28.85 11.80 12.55
C LEU A 76 30.09 11.17 11.88
N SER A 77 30.06 9.86 11.63
CA SER A 77 31.12 9.12 10.92
C SER A 77 31.03 9.20 9.40
N LEU A 78 29.95 9.75 8.86
CA LEU A 78 29.78 9.89 7.42
C LEU A 78 30.83 10.88 6.86
N LYS A 79 31.54 10.45 5.81
CA LYS A 79 32.50 11.28 5.12
C LYS A 79 31.79 12.48 4.47
N ASP A 80 32.33 13.68 4.63
CA ASP A 80 31.79 14.96 4.10
C ASP A 80 30.39 15.33 4.65
N LEU A 81 30.06 14.97 5.89
CA LEU A 81 28.86 15.44 6.57
C LEU A 81 28.91 16.98 6.71
N SER A 82 27.76 17.62 6.44
CA SER A 82 27.67 19.10 6.59
C SER A 82 28.08 19.54 7.99
N PRO A 83 28.95 20.57 8.13
CA PRO A 83 29.33 21.11 9.42
C PRO A 83 28.12 21.55 10.27
N ASP A 84 27.08 22.06 9.64
CA ASP A 84 25.85 22.51 10.33
C ASP A 84 25.09 21.33 10.95
N VAL A 85 25.02 20.18 10.23
CA VAL A 85 24.44 18.94 10.76
C VAL A 85 25.28 18.41 11.90
N ALA A 86 26.60 18.37 11.73
CA ALA A 86 27.52 17.90 12.78
C ALA A 86 27.42 18.76 14.05
N LEU A 87 27.24 20.08 13.92
CA LEU A 87 27.08 21.02 15.05
C LEU A 87 25.83 20.69 15.88
N VAL A 88 24.74 20.34 15.25
CA VAL A 88 23.47 20.00 15.93
C VAL A 88 23.51 18.59 16.52
N VAL A 89 24.11 17.64 15.81
CA VAL A 89 24.04 16.21 16.20
C VAL A 89 25.06 15.86 17.27
N ARG A 90 26.25 16.49 17.29
CA ARG A 90 27.32 16.18 18.24
C ARG A 90 26.92 16.30 19.71
N PRO A 91 26.25 17.37 20.16
CA PRO A 91 25.78 17.48 21.55
C PRO A 91 24.77 16.39 21.93
N LEU A 92 23.89 16.01 20.98
CA LEU A 92 22.90 14.94 21.20
C LEU A 92 23.56 13.56 21.31
N ALA A 93 24.57 13.30 20.48
CA ALA A 93 25.37 12.07 20.54
C ALA A 93 26.10 11.93 21.87
N GLU A 94 26.75 13.03 22.33
CA GLU A 94 27.48 13.04 23.60
C GLU A 94 26.53 12.87 24.78
N ASP A 95 25.36 13.51 24.79
CA ASP A 95 24.37 13.36 25.83
C ASP A 95 23.78 11.94 25.86
N ALA A 96 23.41 11.40 24.69
CA ALA A 96 22.94 10.03 24.56
C ALA A 96 23.97 9.02 25.09
N ARG A 97 25.26 9.19 24.73
CA ARG A 97 26.36 8.34 25.20
C ARG A 97 26.54 8.44 26.72
N ARG A 98 26.52 9.63 27.31
CA ARG A 98 26.61 9.83 28.78
C ARG A 98 25.45 9.10 29.48
N ARG A 99 24.24 9.24 28.98
CA ARG A 99 23.04 8.64 29.57
C ARG A 99 22.98 7.13 29.35
N ALA A 100 23.48 6.63 28.22
CA ALA A 100 23.64 5.20 27.96
C ALA A 100 24.76 4.58 28.85
N GLY A 101 25.86 5.31 29.09
CA GLY A 101 26.98 4.86 29.91
C GLY A 101 26.74 4.94 31.44
N GLY A 102 25.80 5.77 31.89
CA GLY A 102 25.46 5.92 33.30
C GLY A 102 24.66 4.74 33.88
N SER A 103 24.32 3.73 33.10
CA SER A 103 23.56 2.55 33.50
C SER A 103 24.39 1.26 33.57
N ARG A 104 25.74 1.36 33.69
CA ARG A 104 26.58 0.20 33.99
C ARG A 104 26.90 0.14 35.50
N VAL A 105 25.89 -0.14 36.31
CA VAL A 105 26.11 -0.86 37.56
C VAL A 105 26.27 -2.32 37.12
N ALA A 106 27.48 -2.88 37.34
CA ALA A 106 27.72 -4.30 37.17
C ALA A 106 26.74 -5.08 38.03
N ALA A 107 25.73 -5.65 37.40
CA ALA A 107 24.93 -6.68 38.03
C ALA A 107 25.75 -7.99 38.03
N PRO A 108 25.74 -8.79 39.12
CA PRO A 108 26.43 -10.06 39.17
C PRO A 108 25.89 -10.98 38.06
N GLU A 109 26.76 -11.84 37.54
CA GLU A 109 26.40 -12.91 36.59
C GLU A 109 25.41 -13.89 37.26
N GLY A 110 24.16 -13.53 37.28
CA GLY A 110 23.02 -14.34 37.61
C GLY A 110 22.00 -14.12 36.50
N SER A 111 21.68 -15.18 35.79
CA SER A 111 20.62 -15.34 34.77
C SER A 111 19.72 -14.13 34.62
N VAL A 112 19.92 -13.37 33.54
CA VAL A 112 18.97 -12.34 33.12
C VAL A 112 17.63 -13.05 32.98
N PRO A 113 16.61 -12.70 33.77
CA PRO A 113 15.26 -13.18 33.48
C PRO A 113 14.95 -12.71 32.08
N ALA A 114 14.66 -13.66 31.19
CA ALA A 114 14.19 -13.34 29.86
C ALA A 114 13.04 -12.33 30.05
N GLN A 115 13.24 -11.09 29.59
CA GLN A 115 12.12 -10.14 29.52
C GLN A 115 10.99 -10.88 28.85
N PRO A 116 9.76 -10.88 29.38
CA PRO A 116 8.63 -11.51 28.73
C PRO A 116 8.58 -10.88 27.34
N GLN A 117 9.02 -11.62 26.33
CA GLN A 117 8.80 -11.21 24.94
C GLN A 117 7.30 -10.97 24.85
N ALA A 118 6.89 -9.76 24.49
CA ALA A 118 5.48 -9.50 24.24
C ALA A 118 4.95 -10.66 23.38
N PRO A 119 3.88 -11.34 23.81
CA PRO A 119 3.43 -12.54 23.15
C PRO A 119 3.28 -12.20 21.66
N LYS A 120 3.95 -13.00 20.80
CA LYS A 120 3.83 -12.80 19.34
C LYS A 120 2.34 -12.74 19.04
N PRO A 121 1.87 -11.72 18.32
CA PRO A 121 0.44 -11.59 18.04
C PRO A 121 -0.03 -12.91 17.40
N VAL A 122 -1.03 -13.53 17.98
CA VAL A 122 -1.65 -14.73 17.41
C VAL A 122 -2.40 -14.25 16.18
N LEU A 123 -2.02 -14.78 15.03
CA LEU A 123 -2.57 -14.41 13.74
C LEU A 123 -3.51 -15.49 13.22
N ALA A 124 -4.65 -15.08 12.73
CA ALA A 124 -5.69 -15.95 12.23
C ALA A 124 -5.71 -16.04 10.70
N SER A 125 -6.31 -17.10 10.20
CA SER A 125 -6.82 -17.22 8.85
C SER A 125 -8.35 -17.13 8.89
N VAL A 126 -8.91 -16.10 8.25
CA VAL A 126 -10.35 -15.90 8.10
C VAL A 126 -10.76 -16.32 6.70
N ARG A 127 -11.71 -17.24 6.58
CA ARG A 127 -12.10 -17.82 5.29
C ARG A 127 -13.60 -18.07 5.19
N GLY A 128 -14.11 -18.17 3.98
CA GLY A 128 -15.51 -18.43 3.74
C GLY A 128 -15.83 -18.67 2.27
N LEU A 129 -17.11 -18.63 1.98
CA LEU A 129 -17.67 -18.77 0.64
C LEU A 129 -18.51 -17.54 0.29
N ILE A 130 -18.46 -17.16 -0.97
CA ILE A 130 -19.36 -16.20 -1.59
C ILE A 130 -20.34 -16.96 -2.48
N ALA A 131 -21.60 -16.55 -2.44
CA ALA A 131 -22.63 -16.97 -3.40
C ALA A 131 -23.23 -15.73 -4.07
N GLY A 132 -23.98 -15.91 -5.13
CA GLY A 132 -24.60 -14.83 -5.90
C GLY A 132 -23.72 -14.30 -7.02
N GLY A 133 -23.85 -13.02 -7.36
CA GLY A 133 -23.13 -12.40 -8.48
C GLY A 133 -23.85 -12.53 -9.83
N GLY A 134 -25.08 -13.07 -9.84
CA GLY A 134 -25.89 -13.24 -11.06
C GLY A 134 -25.21 -14.14 -12.08
N ASP A 135 -25.32 -13.81 -13.36
CA ASP A 135 -24.71 -14.56 -14.48
C ASP A 135 -23.17 -14.56 -14.47
N LEU A 136 -22.56 -13.64 -13.72
CA LEU A 136 -21.09 -13.55 -13.59
C LEU A 136 -20.54 -14.52 -12.55
N GLY A 137 -21.41 -15.09 -11.70
CA GLY A 137 -21.03 -15.94 -10.58
C GLY A 137 -20.29 -15.18 -9.47
N PRO A 138 -19.80 -15.87 -8.43
CA PRO A 138 -19.18 -15.26 -7.26
C PRO A 138 -17.71 -14.89 -7.48
N GLY A 139 -17.09 -15.30 -8.57
CA GLY A 139 -15.67 -15.10 -8.84
C GLY A 139 -15.28 -13.64 -8.91
N GLY A 140 -14.07 -13.32 -8.41
CA GLY A 140 -13.57 -11.95 -8.40
C GLY A 140 -14.16 -11.06 -7.30
N THR A 141 -15.15 -11.52 -6.51
CA THR A 141 -15.65 -10.77 -5.35
C THR A 141 -14.50 -10.35 -4.44
N VAL A 142 -14.42 -9.06 -4.15
CA VAL A 142 -13.41 -8.51 -3.24
C VAL A 142 -13.94 -8.56 -1.82
N VAL A 143 -13.21 -9.25 -0.94
CA VAL A 143 -13.53 -9.38 0.49
C VAL A 143 -12.47 -8.69 1.30
N TRP A 144 -12.85 -7.86 2.28
CA TRP A 144 -11.88 -7.20 3.16
C TRP A 144 -12.41 -7.03 4.59
N LEU A 145 -11.46 -6.89 5.52
CA LEU A 145 -11.73 -6.75 6.94
C LEU A 145 -11.22 -5.39 7.42
N THR A 146 -12.10 -4.61 8.02
CA THR A 146 -11.74 -3.36 8.70
C THR A 146 -11.89 -3.58 10.20
N ARG A 147 -10.84 -3.35 10.96
CA ARG A 147 -10.85 -3.52 12.41
C ARG A 147 -11.77 -2.49 13.06
N THR A 148 -12.54 -2.89 14.09
CA THR A 148 -13.50 -2.03 14.77
C THR A 148 -13.18 -1.75 16.23
N ASP A 149 -12.35 -2.59 16.86
CA ASP A 149 -11.93 -2.49 18.26
C ASP A 149 -10.59 -1.79 18.47
N ALA A 150 -9.85 -1.53 17.38
CA ALA A 150 -8.57 -0.83 17.38
C ALA A 150 -8.30 -0.20 16.00
N PRO A 151 -7.35 0.75 15.87
CA PRO A 151 -6.93 1.27 14.58
C PRO A 151 -6.43 0.17 13.65
N SER A 152 -6.92 0.15 12.41
CA SER A 152 -6.40 -0.74 11.37
C SER A 152 -5.01 -0.28 10.93
N PRO A 153 -4.05 -1.20 10.72
CA PRO A 153 -2.78 -0.86 10.10
C PRO A 153 -3.01 -0.27 8.72
N ARG A 154 -2.21 0.72 8.35
CA ARG A 154 -2.25 1.25 6.98
C ARG A 154 -1.70 0.19 6.03
N PRO A 155 -2.40 -0.11 4.93
CA PRO A 155 -1.89 -1.05 3.96
C PRO A 155 -0.68 -0.46 3.23
N ARG A 156 0.22 -1.34 2.75
CA ARG A 156 1.29 -0.95 1.84
C ARG A 156 0.80 -1.12 0.41
N GLY A 157 1.04 -0.11 -0.43
CA GLY A 157 0.79 -0.21 -1.86
C GLY A 157 1.65 -1.32 -2.48
N VAL A 158 1.13 -1.92 -3.53
CA VAL A 158 1.82 -2.98 -4.31
C VAL A 158 1.80 -2.61 -5.79
N GLU A 159 2.66 -3.23 -6.56
CA GLU A 159 2.62 -3.16 -8.01
C GLU A 159 1.87 -4.36 -8.57
N ARG A 160 0.94 -4.13 -9.50
CA ARG A 160 0.15 -5.17 -10.18
C ARG A 160 -0.02 -4.81 -11.64
N THR A 161 -0.31 -5.82 -12.46
CA THR A 161 -0.58 -5.62 -13.88
C THR A 161 -2.00 -6.06 -14.22
N VAL A 162 -2.67 -5.23 -15.02
CA VAL A 162 -3.88 -5.57 -15.75
C VAL A 162 -3.50 -5.64 -17.22
N PHE A 163 -3.72 -6.79 -17.83
CA PHE A 163 -3.46 -6.98 -19.25
C PHE A 163 -4.70 -6.63 -20.07
N GLN A 164 -4.51 -6.05 -21.22
CA GLN A 164 -5.53 -5.89 -22.24
C GLN A 164 -5.27 -6.95 -23.31
N ARG A 165 -6.10 -7.99 -23.32
CA ARG A 165 -5.95 -9.14 -24.22
C ARG A 165 -7.32 -9.63 -24.68
N GLY A 166 -7.47 -9.83 -25.99
CA GLY A 166 -8.76 -10.23 -26.58
C GLY A 166 -9.84 -9.20 -26.37
N LYS A 167 -9.49 -7.89 -26.36
CA LYS A 167 -10.38 -6.77 -26.04
C LYS A 167 -11.06 -6.89 -24.67
N GLN A 168 -10.31 -7.39 -23.68
CA GLN A 168 -10.73 -7.55 -22.29
C GLN A 168 -9.65 -7.06 -21.33
N PHE A 169 -10.05 -6.63 -20.13
CA PHE A 169 -9.14 -6.43 -19.01
C PHE A 169 -8.97 -7.75 -18.24
N ILE A 170 -7.71 -8.18 -18.04
CA ILE A 170 -7.37 -9.44 -17.37
C ILE A 170 -6.37 -9.15 -16.24
N PRO A 171 -6.72 -9.40 -14.97
CA PRO A 171 -8.04 -9.87 -14.53
C PRO A 171 -9.13 -8.81 -14.74
N ARG A 172 -10.39 -9.24 -14.86
CA ARG A 172 -11.54 -8.35 -14.98
C ARG A 172 -11.75 -7.49 -13.73
N ILE A 173 -11.56 -8.08 -12.55
CA ILE A 173 -11.56 -7.37 -11.25
C ILE A 173 -10.20 -7.58 -10.62
N LEU A 174 -9.58 -6.51 -10.15
CA LEU A 174 -8.31 -6.53 -9.42
C LEU A 174 -8.48 -5.78 -8.08
N ALA A 175 -8.25 -6.46 -6.96
CA ALA A 175 -8.18 -5.82 -5.65
C ALA A 175 -6.74 -5.38 -5.35
N VAL A 176 -6.59 -4.12 -4.92
CA VAL A 176 -5.29 -3.57 -4.51
C VAL A 176 -5.44 -2.69 -3.27
N PRO A 177 -4.44 -2.64 -2.38
CA PRO A 177 -4.44 -1.69 -1.28
C PRO A 177 -4.18 -0.25 -1.75
N VAL A 178 -4.62 0.73 -0.96
CA VAL A 178 -4.32 2.16 -1.18
C VAL A 178 -2.81 2.37 -1.35
N GLY A 179 -2.44 3.20 -2.32
CA GLY A 179 -1.05 3.50 -2.67
C GLY A 179 -0.45 2.56 -3.72
N SER A 180 -1.22 1.57 -4.20
CA SER A 180 -0.76 0.65 -5.25
C SER A 180 -0.68 1.32 -6.61
N THR A 181 0.30 0.88 -7.40
CA THR A 181 0.42 1.22 -8.81
C THR A 181 -0.02 0.03 -9.66
N VAL A 182 -0.91 0.27 -10.60
CA VAL A 182 -1.36 -0.72 -11.58
C VAL A 182 -0.81 -0.36 -12.94
N HIS A 183 -0.13 -1.34 -13.55
CA HIS A 183 0.39 -1.27 -14.92
C HIS A 183 -0.66 -1.82 -15.87
N PHE A 184 -1.10 -1.03 -16.83
CA PHE A 184 -2.07 -1.43 -17.84
C PHE A 184 -1.33 -1.74 -19.14
N ARG A 185 -1.07 -3.02 -19.36
CA ARG A 185 -0.29 -3.48 -20.52
C ARG A 185 -1.21 -3.89 -21.66
N ASN A 186 -0.94 -3.37 -22.87
CA ASN A 186 -1.64 -3.77 -24.08
C ASN A 186 -0.92 -4.95 -24.75
N ASP A 187 -1.52 -6.13 -24.67
CA ASP A 187 -1.05 -7.37 -25.32
C ASP A 187 -1.85 -7.71 -26.59
N ASP A 188 -2.80 -6.87 -27.02
CA ASP A 188 -3.51 -7.01 -28.27
C ASP A 188 -2.74 -6.33 -29.43
N GLU A 189 -3.00 -6.73 -30.66
CA GLU A 189 -2.41 -6.13 -31.85
C GLU A 189 -3.04 -4.76 -32.22
N VAL A 190 -4.11 -4.37 -31.53
CA VAL A 190 -4.85 -3.13 -31.77
C VAL A 190 -4.56 -2.10 -30.70
N PHE A 191 -4.84 -0.82 -30.99
CA PHE A 191 -4.77 0.22 -30.00
C PHE A 191 -5.86 0.05 -28.92
N HIS A 192 -5.47 0.37 -27.70
CA HIS A 192 -6.40 0.51 -26.58
C HIS A 192 -6.16 1.82 -25.86
N ASN A 193 -7.10 2.19 -25.00
CA ASN A 193 -6.86 3.12 -23.91
C ASN A 193 -7.51 2.58 -22.65
N VAL A 194 -7.10 3.13 -21.50
CA VAL A 194 -7.75 2.86 -20.21
C VAL A 194 -8.17 4.19 -19.61
N PHE A 195 -9.42 4.31 -19.26
CA PHE A 195 -9.92 5.48 -18.54
C PHE A 195 -10.95 5.08 -17.50
N SER A 196 -11.20 5.96 -16.56
CA SER A 196 -12.24 5.84 -15.53
C SER A 196 -12.98 7.16 -15.37
N LEU A 197 -14.30 7.07 -15.18
CA LEU A 197 -15.15 8.19 -14.80
C LEU A 197 -15.54 8.15 -13.32
N THR A 198 -15.03 7.18 -12.55
CA THR A 198 -15.34 7.02 -11.12
C THR A 198 -14.57 8.05 -10.29
N ARG A 199 -15.27 9.08 -9.81
CA ARG A 199 -14.66 10.08 -8.90
C ARG A 199 -14.51 9.55 -7.49
N PRO A 200 -13.42 9.91 -6.77
CA PRO A 200 -12.33 10.80 -7.17
C PRO A 200 -11.15 10.08 -7.85
N ASN A 201 -11.33 8.85 -8.30
CA ASN A 201 -10.33 8.04 -8.99
C ASN A 201 -10.43 8.14 -10.53
N ASP A 202 -10.99 9.22 -11.06
CA ASP A 202 -11.08 9.44 -12.49
C ASP A 202 -9.70 9.65 -13.13
N PHE A 203 -9.53 9.11 -14.35
CA PHE A 203 -8.30 9.24 -15.12
C PHE A 203 -8.51 8.86 -16.60
N ASP A 204 -7.59 9.28 -17.46
CA ASP A 204 -7.47 8.85 -18.86
C ASP A 204 -5.99 8.67 -19.20
N LEU A 205 -5.57 7.45 -19.56
CA LEU A 205 -4.18 7.12 -19.91
C LEU A 205 -3.87 7.37 -21.39
N GLY A 206 -4.82 7.87 -22.16
CA GLY A 206 -4.67 8.06 -23.59
C GLY A 206 -4.63 6.75 -24.39
N LEU A 207 -4.43 6.88 -25.69
CA LEU A 207 -4.27 5.74 -26.59
C LEU A 207 -2.83 5.23 -26.58
N TYR A 208 -2.66 3.90 -26.61
CA TYR A 208 -1.36 3.27 -26.75
C TYR A 208 -1.47 1.94 -27.51
N ARG A 209 -0.38 1.57 -28.17
CA ARG A 209 -0.30 0.43 -29.07
C ARG A 209 0.13 -0.86 -28.36
N SER A 210 0.10 -1.93 -29.13
CA SER A 210 0.60 -3.25 -28.72
C SER A 210 1.98 -3.18 -28.08
N GLY A 211 2.18 -3.92 -26.99
CA GLY A 211 3.43 -4.03 -26.23
C GLY A 211 3.70 -2.87 -25.28
N GLU A 212 2.98 -1.75 -25.39
CA GLU A 212 3.14 -0.61 -24.45
C GLU A 212 2.35 -0.84 -23.15
N SER A 213 2.80 -0.15 -22.09
CA SER A 213 2.14 -0.10 -20.79
C SER A 213 1.95 1.34 -20.33
N ARG A 214 0.91 1.59 -19.58
CA ARG A 214 0.65 2.86 -18.89
C ARG A 214 0.31 2.58 -17.43
N ASP A 215 0.64 3.50 -16.55
CA ASP A 215 0.58 3.29 -15.10
C ASP A 215 -0.39 4.24 -14.43
N LYS A 216 -1.07 3.75 -13.39
CA LYS A 216 -1.89 4.57 -12.51
C LYS A 216 -1.69 4.15 -11.06
N THR A 217 -1.40 5.11 -10.19
CA THR A 217 -1.38 4.90 -8.73
C THR A 217 -2.74 5.26 -8.15
N PHE A 218 -3.31 4.34 -7.34
CA PHE A 218 -4.61 4.49 -6.71
C PHE A 218 -4.47 4.90 -5.24
N ARG A 219 -4.99 6.06 -4.88
CA ARG A 219 -4.82 6.65 -3.53
C ARG A 219 -6.11 6.74 -2.72
N THR A 220 -7.26 6.56 -3.34
CA THR A 220 -8.57 6.68 -2.71
C THR A 220 -9.27 5.33 -2.70
N PRO A 221 -9.78 4.84 -1.55
CA PRO A 221 -10.51 3.58 -1.45
C PRO A 221 -11.80 3.59 -2.29
N GLY A 222 -12.20 2.40 -2.72
CA GLY A 222 -13.46 2.15 -3.40
C GLY A 222 -13.32 1.49 -4.77
N PRO A 223 -14.43 1.18 -5.43
CA PRO A 223 -14.43 0.61 -6.77
C PRO A 223 -14.06 1.68 -7.81
N VAL A 224 -13.24 1.30 -8.78
CA VAL A 224 -12.85 2.12 -9.93
C VAL A 224 -13.15 1.33 -11.20
N ASN A 225 -14.04 1.82 -12.03
CA ASN A 225 -14.32 1.17 -13.30
C ASN A 225 -13.15 1.42 -14.28
N LEU A 226 -12.82 0.39 -15.03
CA LEU A 226 -11.88 0.47 -16.15
C LEU A 226 -12.66 0.37 -17.45
N LEU A 227 -12.50 1.34 -18.30
CA LEU A 227 -13.24 1.48 -19.54
C LEU A 227 -12.26 1.69 -20.71
N CYS A 228 -12.64 1.25 -21.91
CA CYS A 228 -11.89 1.52 -23.13
C CYS A 228 -12.69 2.42 -24.08
N ASN A 229 -12.08 3.48 -24.59
CA ASN A 229 -12.76 4.41 -25.48
C ASN A 229 -12.95 3.89 -26.92
N ILE A 230 -12.28 2.82 -27.32
CA ILE A 230 -12.40 2.23 -28.64
C ILE A 230 -13.38 1.05 -28.64
N HIS A 231 -13.29 0.19 -27.66
CA HIS A 231 -14.10 -1.03 -27.55
C HIS A 231 -15.14 -0.88 -26.46
N SER A 232 -16.39 -0.65 -26.86
CA SER A 232 -17.50 -0.35 -25.92
C SER A 232 -17.90 -1.47 -24.99
N SER A 233 -17.50 -2.71 -25.27
CA SER A 233 -17.72 -3.87 -24.39
C SER A 233 -16.59 -4.13 -23.40
N MET A 234 -15.48 -3.36 -23.47
CA MET A 234 -14.30 -3.58 -22.66
C MET A 234 -14.42 -2.90 -21.29
N VAL A 235 -14.81 -3.69 -20.29
CA VAL A 235 -15.06 -3.25 -18.91
C VAL A 235 -14.26 -4.09 -17.93
N GLY A 236 -13.71 -3.46 -16.92
CA GLY A 236 -13.09 -4.11 -15.78
C GLY A 236 -13.14 -3.21 -14.55
N TYR A 237 -12.54 -3.65 -13.44
CA TYR A 237 -12.57 -2.91 -12.19
C TYR A 237 -11.24 -3.03 -11.45
N VAL A 238 -10.82 -1.95 -10.82
CA VAL A 238 -9.86 -1.97 -9.71
C VAL A 238 -10.66 -1.65 -8.45
N TYR A 239 -10.61 -2.54 -7.45
CA TYR A 239 -11.15 -2.23 -6.14
C TYR A 239 -10.01 -1.85 -5.19
N VAL A 240 -10.02 -0.62 -4.72
CA VAL A 240 -8.98 -0.09 -3.83
C VAL A 240 -9.43 -0.28 -2.39
N VAL A 241 -8.69 -1.08 -1.61
CA VAL A 241 -8.98 -1.36 -0.19
C VAL A 241 -8.10 -0.51 0.72
N ASP A 242 -8.64 -0.11 1.88
CA ASP A 242 -7.97 0.70 2.90
C ASP A 242 -7.36 -0.13 4.05
N THR A 243 -7.25 -1.43 3.86
CA THR A 243 -6.79 -2.40 4.86
C THR A 243 -5.81 -3.39 4.24
N PRO A 244 -4.84 -3.94 5.00
CA PRO A 244 -3.99 -5.03 4.52
C PRO A 244 -4.71 -6.40 4.51
N TYR A 245 -5.90 -6.49 5.12
CA TYR A 245 -6.64 -7.73 5.29
C TYR A 245 -7.71 -7.88 4.23
N TYR A 246 -7.33 -8.37 3.04
CA TYR A 246 -8.24 -8.55 1.92
C TYR A 246 -7.90 -9.80 1.10
N ALA A 247 -8.88 -10.27 0.35
CA ALA A 247 -8.77 -11.37 -0.61
C ALA A 247 -9.72 -11.16 -1.77
N GLN A 248 -9.53 -11.91 -2.85
CA GLN A 248 -10.52 -12.08 -3.91
C GLN A 248 -11.03 -13.51 -3.88
N ALA A 249 -12.34 -13.69 -4.08
CA ALA A 249 -12.92 -15.00 -4.22
C ALA A 249 -12.52 -15.61 -5.57
N ASP A 250 -12.24 -16.91 -5.58
CA ASP A 250 -12.04 -17.67 -6.79
C ASP A 250 -13.36 -17.93 -7.54
N ALA A 251 -13.31 -18.66 -8.64
CA ALA A 251 -14.50 -18.96 -9.46
C ALA A 251 -15.57 -19.76 -8.69
N SER A 252 -15.17 -20.52 -7.65
CA SER A 252 -16.10 -21.25 -6.77
C SER A 252 -16.71 -20.38 -5.67
N GLY A 253 -16.24 -19.13 -5.53
CA GLY A 253 -16.60 -18.24 -4.45
C GLY A 253 -15.76 -18.41 -3.18
N SER A 254 -14.75 -19.27 -3.18
CA SER A 254 -13.89 -19.51 -2.03
C SER A 254 -12.90 -18.37 -1.83
N TRP A 255 -12.72 -17.93 -0.59
CA TRP A 255 -11.77 -16.87 -0.23
C TRP A 255 -11.09 -17.14 1.11
N SER A 256 -9.89 -16.57 1.30
CA SER A 256 -9.14 -16.64 2.55
C SER A 256 -8.27 -15.41 2.74
N VAL A 257 -8.41 -14.76 3.90
CA VAL A 257 -7.54 -13.67 4.38
C VAL A 257 -6.64 -14.21 5.47
N ARG A 258 -5.33 -14.11 5.30
CA ARG A 258 -4.33 -14.62 6.27
C ARG A 258 -3.74 -13.48 7.10
N ASN A 259 -3.06 -13.86 8.18
CA ASN A 259 -2.34 -12.94 9.07
C ASN A 259 -3.23 -11.85 9.69
N VAL A 260 -4.47 -12.22 10.03
CA VAL A 260 -5.43 -11.33 10.67
C VAL A 260 -5.22 -11.38 12.17
N PRO A 261 -4.87 -10.29 12.88
CA PRO A 261 -4.79 -10.25 14.32
C PRO A 261 -6.13 -10.56 14.97
N PHE A 262 -6.11 -11.11 16.20
CA PHE A 262 -7.34 -11.29 16.97
C PHE A 262 -7.97 -9.94 17.27
N GLY A 263 -9.30 -9.86 17.21
CA GLY A 263 -10.08 -8.62 17.40
C GLY A 263 -11.46 -8.68 16.77
N GLU A 264 -12.13 -7.54 16.79
CA GLU A 264 -13.45 -7.36 16.19
C GLU A 264 -13.32 -6.67 14.83
N TYR A 265 -14.03 -7.16 13.84
CA TYR A 265 -13.92 -6.70 12.46
C TYR A 265 -15.27 -6.52 11.80
N GLN A 266 -15.34 -5.50 10.94
CA GLN A 266 -16.37 -5.39 9.91
C GLN A 266 -15.84 -6.06 8.64
N LEU A 267 -16.36 -7.22 8.31
CA LEU A 267 -16.16 -7.88 7.02
C LEU A 267 -17.07 -7.23 5.98
N ARG A 268 -16.52 -6.98 4.80
CA ARG A 268 -17.25 -6.50 3.64
C ARG A 268 -16.93 -7.35 2.43
N ALA A 269 -17.92 -7.51 1.54
CA ALA A 269 -17.77 -8.22 0.27
C ALA A 269 -18.43 -7.40 -0.85
N TRP A 270 -17.66 -7.06 -1.88
CA TRP A 270 -18.13 -6.33 -3.05
C TRP A 270 -17.95 -7.13 -4.32
N HIS A 271 -18.96 -7.13 -5.17
CA HIS A 271 -18.95 -7.70 -6.50
C HIS A 271 -19.41 -6.65 -7.53
N GLU A 272 -18.98 -6.76 -8.79
CA GLU A 272 -19.36 -5.78 -9.83
C GLU A 272 -20.85 -5.73 -10.12
N SER A 273 -21.58 -6.82 -9.83
CA SER A 273 -23.06 -6.86 -9.91
C SER A 273 -23.76 -6.22 -8.73
N SER A 274 -23.05 -5.77 -7.69
CA SER A 274 -23.64 -5.19 -6.49
C SER A 274 -23.52 -3.67 -6.51
N VAL A 275 -24.58 -2.97 -6.10
CA VAL A 275 -24.53 -1.52 -5.87
C VAL A 275 -23.69 -1.23 -4.63
N GLU A 276 -23.96 -1.94 -3.53
CA GLU A 276 -23.29 -1.76 -2.26
C GLU A 276 -22.63 -3.07 -1.78
N PRO A 277 -21.50 -2.98 -1.04
CA PRO A 277 -20.89 -4.15 -0.43
C PRO A 277 -21.81 -4.77 0.64
N VAL A 278 -21.89 -6.09 0.68
CA VAL A 278 -22.45 -6.83 1.80
C VAL A 278 -21.57 -6.63 3.02
N LYS A 279 -22.15 -6.46 4.22
CA LYS A 279 -21.44 -6.20 5.47
C LYS A 279 -21.80 -7.22 6.54
N ARG A 280 -20.81 -7.65 7.32
CA ARG A 280 -21.02 -8.56 8.46
C ARG A 280 -19.99 -8.27 9.56
N SER A 281 -20.45 -8.14 10.80
CA SER A 281 -19.53 -8.10 11.95
C SER A 281 -19.03 -9.51 12.27
N ILE A 282 -17.74 -9.66 12.50
CA ILE A 282 -17.11 -10.91 12.88
C ILE A 282 -16.12 -10.70 14.03
N SER A 283 -15.99 -11.72 14.88
CA SER A 283 -15.02 -11.78 15.97
C SER A 283 -13.93 -12.79 15.61
N VAL A 284 -12.68 -12.33 15.55
CA VAL A 284 -11.51 -13.18 15.28
C VAL A 284 -10.86 -13.53 16.62
N LYS A 285 -11.16 -14.74 17.14
CA LYS A 285 -10.70 -15.23 18.46
C LYS A 285 -10.03 -16.61 18.38
N ALA A 286 -9.84 -17.15 17.18
CA ALA A 286 -9.20 -18.43 16.94
C ALA A 286 -8.29 -18.34 15.70
N GLU A 287 -7.28 -19.20 15.63
CA GLU A 287 -6.32 -19.24 14.50
C GLU A 287 -6.99 -19.51 13.15
N THR A 288 -8.16 -20.13 13.16
CA THR A 288 -9.00 -20.29 11.96
C THR A 288 -10.42 -19.85 12.28
N VAL A 289 -10.93 -18.91 11.50
CA VAL A 289 -12.30 -18.43 11.56
C VAL A 289 -13.01 -18.75 10.24
N ASN A 290 -14.00 -19.63 10.31
CA ASN A 290 -14.87 -19.95 9.17
C ASN A 290 -16.07 -19.02 9.22
N VAL A 291 -16.18 -18.14 8.22
CA VAL A 291 -17.31 -17.22 8.10
C VAL A 291 -18.46 -17.96 7.39
N PRO A 292 -19.70 -17.90 7.91
CA PRO A 292 -20.86 -18.39 7.17
C PRO A 292 -20.92 -17.74 5.79
N GLN A 293 -21.41 -18.48 4.82
CA GLN A 293 -21.56 -18.03 3.44
C GLN A 293 -22.16 -16.63 3.36
N LEU A 294 -21.58 -15.78 2.52
CA LEU A 294 -22.09 -14.46 2.17
C LEU A 294 -22.72 -14.53 0.78
N THR A 295 -23.84 -13.86 0.61
CA THR A 295 -24.46 -13.72 -0.71
C THR A 295 -24.33 -12.29 -1.18
N VAL A 296 -23.63 -12.08 -2.30
CA VAL A 296 -23.52 -10.78 -2.94
C VAL A 296 -24.75 -10.52 -3.80
N ASN A 297 -25.20 -9.27 -3.81
CA ASN A 297 -26.38 -8.84 -4.56
C ASN A 297 -26.10 -8.84 -6.08
N SER A 298 -27.17 -8.90 -6.86
CA SER A 298 -27.16 -8.74 -8.31
C SER A 298 -28.12 -7.60 -8.72
N ASP A 299 -28.07 -6.53 -7.95
CA ASP A 299 -28.95 -5.35 -8.07
C ASP A 299 -28.39 -4.28 -9.02
N ARG A 300 -27.15 -4.46 -9.50
CA ARG A 300 -26.57 -3.64 -10.55
C ARG A 300 -26.62 -4.39 -11.88
N PRO A 301 -27.27 -3.82 -12.89
CA PRO A 301 -27.25 -4.43 -14.22
C PRO A 301 -25.82 -4.46 -14.77
N PRO A 302 -25.44 -5.50 -15.55
CA PRO A 302 -24.16 -5.54 -16.20
C PRO A 302 -23.96 -4.32 -17.08
N VAL A 303 -22.74 -3.78 -17.07
CA VAL A 303 -22.37 -2.69 -17.98
C VAL A 303 -22.25 -3.26 -19.39
N THR A 304 -23.29 -3.11 -20.20
CA THR A 304 -23.35 -3.61 -21.57
C THR A 304 -22.74 -2.63 -22.58
N PHE A 305 -22.81 -1.33 -22.28
CA PHE A 305 -22.22 -0.29 -23.11
C PHE A 305 -21.46 0.72 -22.27
N VAL A 306 -20.18 0.87 -22.62
CA VAL A 306 -19.30 1.85 -21.99
C VAL A 306 -19.56 3.21 -22.59
N PRO A 307 -19.82 4.27 -21.81
CA PRO A 307 -19.89 5.64 -22.33
C PRO A 307 -18.54 6.05 -22.95
N ASP A 308 -18.51 7.11 -23.72
CA ASP A 308 -17.26 7.74 -24.13
C ASP A 308 -16.57 8.39 -22.92
N LYS A 309 -15.34 8.86 -23.10
CA LYS A 309 -14.58 9.51 -22.02
C LYS A 309 -15.13 10.86 -21.55
N ALA A 310 -16.12 11.41 -22.26
CA ALA A 310 -16.90 12.56 -21.83
C ALA A 310 -18.19 12.16 -21.08
N GLY A 311 -18.40 10.85 -20.86
CA GLY A 311 -19.57 10.30 -20.18
C GLY A 311 -20.82 10.24 -21.05
N LYS A 312 -20.71 10.48 -22.35
CA LYS A 312 -21.87 10.45 -23.27
C LYS A 312 -22.15 9.01 -23.72
N PRO A 313 -23.43 8.59 -23.81
CA PRO A 313 -23.78 7.32 -24.41
C PRO A 313 -23.22 7.23 -25.86
N ARG A 314 -22.60 6.12 -26.17
CA ARG A 314 -22.18 5.86 -27.56
C ARG A 314 -23.39 5.43 -28.37
N GLN A 315 -23.49 5.96 -29.59
CA GLN A 315 -24.41 5.42 -30.57
C GLN A 315 -23.98 3.98 -30.86
N THR A 316 -24.89 3.02 -30.75
CA THR A 316 -24.69 1.65 -31.24
C THR A 316 -24.32 1.76 -32.71
N GLN A 317 -23.06 1.49 -33.05
CA GLN A 317 -22.74 1.18 -34.45
C GLN A 317 -23.45 -0.16 -34.74
N LEU A 318 -24.60 -0.07 -35.37
CA LEU A 318 -25.22 -1.19 -36.06
C LEU A 318 -24.17 -1.71 -37.03
N GLY A 319 -23.79 -2.97 -36.86
CA GLY A 319 -22.63 -3.59 -37.47
C GLY A 319 -22.53 -3.41 -38.99
N TYR A 320 -21.29 -3.38 -39.43
CA TYR A 320 -20.90 -3.91 -40.72
C TYR A 320 -20.20 -5.23 -40.51
#